data_be9b57f0dea04986acf861c3fcc07bf9
#
_entry.id   be9b57f0dea04986acf861c3fcc07bf9
#
_cell.length_a   1.000
_cell.length_b   1.000
_cell.length_c   1.000
_cell.angle_alpha   90.00
_cell.angle_beta   90.00
_cell.angle_gamma   90.00
#
_symmetry.space_group_name_H-M   'P 1'
#
loop_
_entity.id
_entity.type
_entity.pdbx_description
1 polymer ?
#
loop_
_entity_poly.entity_id
_entity_poly.type
_entity_poly.pdbx_seq_one_letter_code
_entity_poly.pdbx_strand_id
1 'polypeptide(L)'
;IDKIGMLKKCGLKTTVMTTVSSLNIDQIPALVDEVVAAGADHYAFARYCPSAKDGTNGLTPERYRELLYTCGKKFHDLIEAGCQTSFGKKDHLWVLYDYENGRFTPPEDALPNVIYGGCHCGTQHLTLLPNGDVMACRRVPDSVLGNLFTHSLEQLWAGQLSQYRQL
;
A
#
# COMPACT_ATOMS: atom_id res chain seq x y z
N ILE A 1 13.63 15.01 -4.00
CA ILE A 1 14.45 14.17 -4.90
C ILE A 1 15.94 14.43 -4.64
N ASP A 2 16.42 15.68 -4.60
CA ASP A 2 17.86 16.03 -4.41
C ASP A 2 18.54 15.34 -3.21
N LYS A 3 17.77 15.07 -2.16
CA LYS A 3 18.30 14.41 -0.96
C LYS A 3 18.56 12.90 -1.13
N ILE A 4 17.96 12.26 -2.12
CA ILE A 4 18.15 10.84 -2.39
C ILE A 4 19.65 10.57 -2.67
N GLY A 5 20.23 11.33 -3.61
CA GLY A 5 21.64 11.19 -3.95
C GLY A 5 22.58 11.44 -2.76
N MET A 6 22.24 12.37 -1.86
CA MET A 6 23.01 12.61 -0.65
C MET A 6 22.95 11.42 0.31
N LEU A 7 21.77 10.86 0.55
CA LEU A 7 21.57 9.68 1.40
C LEU A 7 22.29 8.46 0.86
N LYS A 8 22.26 8.26 -0.46
CA LYS A 8 22.99 7.19 -1.14
C LYS A 8 24.51 7.30 -0.93
N LYS A 9 25.08 8.51 -1.01
CA LYS A 9 26.52 8.73 -0.71
C LYS A 9 26.89 8.37 0.72
N CYS A 10 25.93 8.43 1.65
CA CYS A 10 26.10 7.99 3.04
C CYS A 10 25.88 6.47 3.22
N GLY A 11 25.69 5.70 2.16
CA GLY A 11 25.43 4.25 2.22
C GLY A 11 24.03 3.88 2.71
N LEU A 12 23.10 4.83 2.77
CA LEU A 12 21.74 4.59 3.23
C LEU A 12 20.83 4.11 2.10
N LYS A 13 20.01 3.10 2.39
CA LYS A 13 18.92 2.69 1.51
C LYS A 13 17.80 3.72 1.54
N THR A 14 17.28 4.04 0.36
CA THR A 14 16.26 5.08 0.19
C THR A 14 14.97 4.48 -0.36
N THR A 15 13.86 4.78 0.29
CA THR A 15 12.52 4.42 -0.16
C THR A 15 11.71 5.69 -0.38
N VAL A 16 11.12 5.83 -1.57
CA VAL A 16 10.17 6.91 -1.87
C VAL A 16 8.77 6.33 -1.86
N MET A 17 7.91 6.92 -1.02
CA MET A 17 6.51 6.57 -0.91
C MET A 17 5.64 7.75 -1.29
N THR A 18 4.72 7.55 -2.22
CA THR A 18 3.82 8.61 -2.69
C THR A 18 2.36 8.30 -2.33
N THR A 19 1.68 9.26 -1.72
CA THR A 19 0.22 9.22 -1.59
C THR A 19 -0.39 9.87 -2.82
N VAL A 20 -1.19 9.12 -3.57
CA VAL A 20 -1.81 9.55 -4.83
C VAL A 20 -3.23 10.05 -4.58
N SER A 21 -3.53 11.24 -5.05
CA SER A 21 -4.84 11.88 -4.98
C SER A 21 -5.20 12.53 -6.32
N SER A 22 -6.38 13.11 -6.43
CA SER A 22 -6.77 13.90 -7.61
C SER A 22 -5.85 15.09 -7.92
N LEU A 23 -5.06 15.53 -6.93
CA LEU A 23 -4.16 16.68 -7.08
C LEU A 23 -2.84 16.34 -7.79
N ASN A 24 -2.41 15.08 -7.77
CA ASN A 24 -1.08 14.69 -8.26
C ASN A 24 -1.06 13.44 -9.15
N ILE A 25 -2.19 12.82 -9.42
CA ILE A 25 -2.26 11.56 -10.17
C ILE A 25 -1.59 11.66 -11.54
N ASP A 26 -1.76 12.77 -12.23
CA ASP A 26 -1.21 12.97 -13.58
C ASP A 26 0.32 13.16 -13.57
N GLN A 27 0.91 13.46 -12.42
CA GLN A 27 2.35 13.65 -12.25
C GLN A 27 3.08 12.35 -11.89
N ILE A 28 2.35 11.31 -11.47
CA ILE A 28 2.96 10.08 -10.96
C ILE A 28 3.86 9.39 -11.98
N PRO A 29 3.48 9.23 -13.26
CA PRO A 29 4.34 8.60 -14.24
C PRO A 29 5.67 9.35 -14.46
N ALA A 30 5.66 10.69 -14.44
CA ALA A 30 6.88 11.50 -14.53
C ALA A 30 7.72 11.43 -13.24
N LEU A 31 7.06 11.43 -12.07
CA LEU A 31 7.73 11.26 -10.79
C LEU A 31 8.50 9.92 -10.70
N VAL A 32 7.97 8.85 -11.30
CA VAL A 32 8.68 7.56 -11.38
C VAL A 32 10.03 7.74 -12.07
N ASP A 33 10.08 8.43 -13.21
CA ASP A 33 11.33 8.66 -13.95
C ASP A 33 12.34 9.45 -13.11
N GLU A 34 11.89 10.49 -12.44
CA GLU A 34 12.75 11.30 -11.59
C GLU A 34 13.28 10.55 -10.36
N VAL A 35 12.45 9.70 -9.74
CA VAL A 35 12.85 8.87 -8.60
C VAL A 35 13.90 7.84 -9.03
N VAL A 36 13.70 7.22 -10.19
CA VAL A 36 14.66 6.29 -10.80
C VAL A 36 15.96 6.99 -11.15
N ALA A 37 15.89 8.15 -11.82
CA ALA A 37 17.07 8.95 -12.17
C ALA A 37 17.85 9.42 -10.93
N ALA A 38 17.18 9.71 -9.82
CA ALA A 38 17.81 10.04 -8.55
C ALA A 38 18.45 8.84 -7.84
N GLY A 39 18.24 7.62 -8.33
CA GLY A 39 18.84 6.38 -7.82
C GLY A 39 18.20 5.87 -6.52
N ALA A 40 16.92 6.11 -6.28
CA ALA A 40 16.22 5.53 -5.14
C ALA A 40 16.25 3.98 -5.21
N ASP A 41 16.39 3.32 -4.06
CA ASP A 41 16.44 1.85 -4.02
C ASP A 41 15.05 1.24 -4.14
N HIS A 42 14.02 1.97 -3.68
CA HIS A 42 12.65 1.50 -3.73
C HIS A 42 11.67 2.64 -3.98
N TYR A 43 10.69 2.39 -4.84
CA TYR A 43 9.55 3.28 -5.06
C TYR A 43 8.24 2.53 -4.90
N ALA A 44 7.27 3.15 -4.22
CA ALA A 44 5.91 2.64 -4.17
C ALA A 44 4.91 3.80 -4.02
N PHE A 45 3.67 3.56 -4.39
CA PHE A 45 2.59 4.49 -4.12
C PHE A 45 1.33 3.79 -3.62
N ALA A 46 0.48 4.55 -2.96
CA ALA A 46 -0.85 4.12 -2.56
C ALA A 46 -1.83 5.29 -2.73
N ARG A 47 -3.08 4.98 -3.04
CA ARG A 47 -4.11 6.01 -3.15
C ARG A 47 -4.37 6.70 -1.81
N TYR A 48 -4.70 7.96 -1.89
CA TYR A 48 -5.32 8.70 -0.79
C TYR A 48 -6.74 8.12 -0.54
N CYS A 49 -7.02 7.80 0.71
CA CYS A 49 -8.35 7.39 1.15
C CYS A 49 -8.93 8.55 1.97
N PRO A 50 -9.81 9.38 1.38
CA PRO A 50 -10.40 10.50 2.10
C PRO A 50 -11.25 10.01 3.26
N SER A 51 -11.22 10.74 4.37
CA SER A 51 -12.21 10.60 5.43
C SER A 51 -13.54 11.24 4.98
N ALA A 52 -14.63 10.93 5.66
CA ALA A 52 -15.92 11.57 5.38
C ALA A 52 -15.88 13.12 5.46
N LYS A 53 -14.87 13.68 6.14
CA LYS A 53 -14.64 15.12 6.30
C LYS A 53 -13.81 15.73 5.17
N ASP A 54 -12.99 14.95 4.46
CA ASP A 54 -12.01 15.44 3.48
C ASP A 54 -12.45 15.27 2.02
N GLY A 55 -13.67 14.97 1.77
CA GLY A 55 -14.39 14.48 0.60
C GLY A 55 -14.01 14.86 -0.82
N THR A 56 -13.00 15.71 -1.07
CA THR A 56 -12.81 16.31 -2.40
C THR A 56 -11.62 15.78 -3.20
N ASN A 57 -10.62 15.16 -2.57
CA ASN A 57 -9.37 14.77 -3.23
C ASN A 57 -9.26 13.27 -3.50
N GLY A 58 -10.35 12.54 -3.38
CA GLY A 58 -10.44 11.13 -3.72
C GLY A 58 -10.29 10.90 -5.22
N LEU A 59 -9.93 9.67 -5.57
CA LEU A 59 -9.83 9.22 -6.96
C LEU A 59 -11.03 8.35 -7.31
N THR A 60 -11.54 8.49 -8.53
CA THR A 60 -12.49 7.51 -9.05
C THR A 60 -11.77 6.19 -9.32
N PRO A 61 -12.49 5.06 -9.24
CA PRO A 61 -11.92 3.75 -9.54
C PRO A 61 -11.26 3.69 -10.92
N GLU A 62 -11.90 4.31 -11.93
CA GLU A 62 -11.45 4.32 -13.32
C GLU A 62 -10.11 5.04 -13.47
N ARG A 63 -10.00 6.27 -12.92
CA ARG A 63 -8.73 7.02 -12.97
C ARG A 63 -7.61 6.31 -12.24
N TYR A 64 -7.91 5.68 -11.10
CA TYR A 64 -6.87 4.94 -10.38
C TYR A 64 -6.47 3.66 -11.13
N ARG A 65 -7.43 2.96 -11.76
CA ARG A 65 -7.13 1.81 -12.63
C ARG A 65 -6.22 2.22 -13.79
N GLU A 66 -6.50 3.32 -14.49
CA GLU A 66 -5.65 3.85 -15.56
C GLU A 66 -4.22 4.11 -15.08
N LEU A 67 -4.07 4.71 -13.88
CA LEU A 67 -2.74 4.91 -13.29
C LEU A 67 -2.02 3.58 -13.03
N LEU A 68 -2.71 2.57 -12.48
CA LEU A 68 -2.11 1.26 -12.22
C LEU A 68 -1.62 0.61 -13.53
N TYR A 69 -2.38 0.71 -14.62
CA TYR A 69 -1.96 0.21 -15.93
C TYR A 69 -0.76 0.97 -16.49
N THR A 70 -0.81 2.30 -16.45
CA THR A 70 0.29 3.16 -16.93
C THR A 70 1.57 2.90 -16.15
N CYS A 71 1.50 2.90 -14.82
CA CYS A 71 2.67 2.65 -13.98
C CYS A 71 3.11 1.20 -14.01
N GLY A 72 2.20 0.24 -14.09
CA GLY A 72 2.53 -1.17 -14.18
C GLY A 72 3.33 -1.51 -15.43
N LYS A 73 2.91 -0.96 -16.58
CA LYS A 73 3.70 -1.07 -17.82
C LYS A 73 5.06 -0.39 -17.67
N LYS A 74 5.10 0.84 -17.17
CA LYS A 74 6.34 1.60 -16.96
C LYS A 74 7.32 0.87 -16.04
N PHE A 75 6.85 0.29 -14.93
CA PHE A 75 7.69 -0.50 -14.03
C PHE A 75 8.30 -1.71 -14.74
N HIS A 76 7.50 -2.39 -15.56
CA HIS A 76 7.98 -3.51 -16.33
C HIS A 76 9.07 -3.08 -17.32
N ASP A 77 8.82 -2.05 -18.13
CA ASP A 77 9.76 -1.53 -19.11
C ASP A 77 11.09 -1.08 -18.45
N LEU A 78 11.01 -0.44 -17.27
CA LEU A 78 12.19 -0.03 -16.51
C LEU A 78 12.98 -1.22 -15.96
N ILE A 79 12.29 -2.25 -15.45
CA ILE A 79 12.95 -3.48 -14.96
C ILE A 79 13.66 -4.20 -16.11
N GLU A 80 13.03 -4.35 -17.28
CA GLU A 80 13.63 -4.93 -18.47
C GLU A 80 14.85 -4.13 -18.97
N ALA A 81 14.81 -2.81 -18.81
CA ALA A 81 15.94 -1.92 -19.11
C ALA A 81 17.08 -1.99 -18.07
N GLY A 82 16.98 -2.84 -17.05
CA GLY A 82 18.01 -3.04 -16.02
C GLY A 82 17.99 -2.01 -14.90
N CYS A 83 16.87 -1.33 -14.66
CA CYS A 83 16.70 -0.38 -13.56
C CYS A 83 16.96 -1.05 -12.21
N GLN A 84 17.75 -0.39 -11.35
CA GLN A 84 18.10 -0.89 -10.02
C GLN A 84 17.05 -0.54 -8.96
N THR A 85 16.13 0.37 -9.25
CA THR A 85 15.02 0.71 -8.35
C THR A 85 14.00 -0.42 -8.34
N SER A 86 13.67 -0.93 -7.16
CA SER A 86 12.56 -1.88 -7.01
C SER A 86 11.22 -1.15 -6.88
N PHE A 87 10.16 -1.75 -7.40
CA PHE A 87 8.82 -1.14 -7.39
C PHE A 87 7.88 -1.94 -6.49
N GLY A 88 7.31 -1.27 -5.48
CA GLY A 88 6.41 -1.89 -4.51
C GLY A 88 4.94 -1.70 -4.86
N LYS A 89 4.17 -2.76 -4.71
CA LYS A 89 2.70 -2.77 -4.87
C LYS A 89 2.02 -2.50 -3.53
N LYS A 90 2.20 -1.28 -3.00
CA LYS A 90 1.72 -0.91 -1.66
C LYS A 90 0.20 -0.86 -1.53
N ASP A 91 -0.51 -0.46 -2.59
CA ASP A 91 -1.97 -0.50 -2.60
C ASP A 91 -2.45 -1.91 -2.96
N HIS A 92 -3.40 -2.45 -2.17
CA HIS A 92 -3.94 -3.79 -2.42
C HIS A 92 -4.69 -3.93 -3.76
N LEU A 93 -5.10 -2.83 -4.39
CA LEU A 93 -5.72 -2.87 -5.73
C LEU A 93 -4.75 -3.28 -6.84
N TRP A 94 -3.44 -3.35 -6.57
CA TRP A 94 -2.50 -3.97 -7.50
C TRP A 94 -2.83 -5.44 -7.80
N VAL A 95 -3.52 -6.13 -6.89
CA VAL A 95 -3.96 -7.50 -7.13
C VAL A 95 -4.92 -7.60 -8.33
N LEU A 96 -5.77 -6.58 -8.52
CA LEU A 96 -6.68 -6.54 -9.68
C LEU A 96 -5.91 -6.36 -10.98
N TYR A 97 -4.91 -5.46 -10.97
CA TYR A 97 -4.01 -5.29 -12.12
C TYR A 97 -3.27 -6.60 -12.46
N ASP A 98 -2.76 -7.29 -11.45
CA ASP A 98 -2.07 -8.57 -11.66
C ASP A 98 -3.01 -9.66 -12.18
N TYR A 99 -4.23 -9.73 -11.65
CA TYR A 99 -5.26 -10.67 -12.11
C TYR A 99 -5.63 -10.40 -13.57
N GLU A 100 -5.93 -9.16 -13.93
CA GLU A 100 -6.31 -8.76 -15.29
C GLU A 100 -5.19 -8.98 -16.33
N ASN A 101 -3.94 -8.98 -15.89
CA ASN A 101 -2.77 -9.23 -16.75
C ASN A 101 -2.21 -10.66 -16.64
N GLY A 102 -2.96 -11.59 -16.02
CA GLY A 102 -2.55 -12.99 -15.90
C GLY A 102 -1.29 -13.21 -15.05
N ARG A 103 -0.97 -12.26 -14.17
CA ARG A 103 0.21 -12.29 -13.30
C ARG A 103 -0.11 -12.68 -11.85
N PHE A 104 -1.38 -12.83 -11.53
CA PHE A 104 -1.82 -13.31 -10.24
C PHE A 104 -1.88 -14.84 -10.25
N THR A 105 -1.03 -15.46 -9.44
CA THR A 105 -1.05 -16.91 -9.24
C THR A 105 -1.49 -17.18 -7.81
N PRO A 106 -2.65 -17.80 -7.60
CA PRO A 106 -3.05 -18.26 -6.27
C PRO A 106 -2.02 -19.25 -5.71
N PRO A 107 -1.92 -19.42 -4.38
CA PRO A 107 -1.14 -20.49 -3.78
C PRO A 107 -1.54 -21.87 -4.35
N GLU A 108 -0.59 -22.82 -4.42
CA GLU A 108 -0.85 -24.16 -4.95
C GLU A 108 -1.94 -24.91 -4.15
N ASP A 109 -2.03 -24.62 -2.85
CA ASP A 109 -3.02 -25.15 -1.92
C ASP A 109 -4.25 -24.24 -1.75
N ALA A 110 -4.51 -23.35 -2.72
CA ALA A 110 -5.59 -22.39 -2.64
C ALA A 110 -6.94 -23.08 -2.42
N LEU A 111 -7.61 -22.69 -1.34
CA LEU A 111 -8.93 -23.19 -1.01
C LEU A 111 -10.03 -22.48 -1.81
N PRO A 112 -11.10 -23.17 -2.22
CA PRO A 112 -12.24 -22.54 -2.83
C PRO A 112 -12.89 -21.54 -1.85
N ASN A 113 -13.37 -20.42 -2.37
CA ASN A 113 -14.00 -19.33 -1.60
C ASN A 113 -13.07 -18.58 -0.62
N VAL A 114 -11.76 -18.75 -0.71
CA VAL A 114 -10.79 -17.95 0.04
C VAL A 114 -10.24 -16.85 -0.85
N ILE A 115 -10.24 -15.61 -0.34
CA ILE A 115 -9.64 -14.46 -1.02
C ILE A 115 -8.15 -14.41 -0.69
N TYR A 116 -7.31 -14.54 -1.71
CA TYR A 116 -5.86 -14.41 -1.58
C TYR A 116 -5.42 -13.02 -2.05
N GLY A 117 -4.65 -12.35 -1.22
CA GLY A 117 -4.23 -10.97 -1.44
C GLY A 117 -5.16 -9.95 -0.79
N GLY A 118 -5.01 -8.68 -1.16
CA GLY A 118 -5.83 -7.60 -0.60
C GLY A 118 -5.31 -7.04 0.73
N CYS A 119 -6.23 -6.58 1.58
CA CYS A 119 -5.88 -5.92 2.83
C CYS A 119 -5.65 -6.92 3.97
N HIS A 120 -4.52 -6.77 4.67
CA HIS A 120 -4.16 -7.63 5.81
C HIS A 120 -4.64 -7.09 7.18
N CYS A 121 -5.55 -6.10 7.20
CA CYS A 121 -6.15 -5.61 8.43
C CYS A 121 -6.86 -6.73 9.18
N GLY A 122 -6.55 -6.86 10.47
CA GLY A 122 -7.14 -7.88 11.34
C GLY A 122 -6.59 -9.29 11.16
N THR A 123 -5.85 -9.57 10.09
CA THR A 123 -5.26 -10.90 9.83
C THR A 123 -3.76 -10.95 10.09
N GLN A 124 -3.00 -9.94 9.67
CA GLN A 124 -1.54 -9.88 9.81
C GLN A 124 -1.05 -8.59 10.48
N HIS A 125 -1.88 -7.57 10.62
CA HIS A 125 -1.51 -6.35 11.33
C HIS A 125 -2.68 -5.72 12.07
N LEU A 126 -2.33 -4.90 13.03
CA LEU A 126 -3.19 -3.98 13.74
C LEU A 126 -2.52 -2.59 13.81
N THR A 127 -3.26 -1.59 14.20
CA THR A 127 -2.75 -0.24 14.39
C THR A 127 -2.80 0.12 15.87
N LEU A 128 -1.67 0.58 16.42
CA LEU A 128 -1.57 1.15 17.76
C LEU A 128 -1.51 2.67 17.68
N LEU A 129 -2.39 3.34 18.41
CA LEU A 129 -2.40 4.80 18.53
C LEU A 129 -1.56 5.26 19.74
N PRO A 130 -1.11 6.53 19.76
CA PRO A 130 -0.28 7.05 20.85
C PRO A 130 -0.96 7.03 22.23
N ASN A 131 -2.29 7.04 22.28
CA ASN A 131 -3.08 6.92 23.52
C ASN A 131 -3.27 5.47 23.98
N GLY A 132 -2.63 4.51 23.34
CA GLY A 132 -2.74 3.08 23.65
C GLY A 132 -3.92 2.36 22.98
N ASP A 133 -4.79 3.06 22.26
CA ASP A 133 -5.89 2.41 21.54
C ASP A 133 -5.36 1.52 20.42
N VAL A 134 -5.93 0.33 20.31
CA VAL A 134 -5.64 -0.63 19.26
C VAL A 134 -6.81 -0.69 18.29
N MET A 135 -6.53 -0.50 17.01
CA MET A 135 -7.52 -0.54 15.93
C MET A 135 -7.22 -1.67 14.96
N ALA A 136 -8.24 -2.27 14.39
CA ALA A 136 -8.08 -3.19 13.26
C ALA A 136 -7.55 -2.42 12.03
N CYS A 137 -8.08 -1.23 11.77
CA CYS A 137 -7.66 -0.38 10.65
C CYS A 137 -7.76 1.09 11.02
N ARG A 138 -6.65 1.85 10.90
CA ARG A 138 -6.64 3.30 11.13
C ARG A 138 -7.57 4.11 10.21
N ARG A 139 -8.03 3.53 9.11
CA ARG A 139 -8.94 4.16 8.14
C ARG A 139 -10.42 3.95 8.48
N VAL A 140 -10.69 3.10 9.45
CA VAL A 140 -12.05 2.79 9.91
C VAL A 140 -12.18 3.33 11.34
N PRO A 141 -12.85 4.47 11.55
CA PRO A 141 -12.92 5.12 12.88
C PRO A 141 -13.47 4.20 13.97
N ASP A 142 -14.46 3.39 13.63
CA ASP A 142 -15.15 2.50 14.58
C ASP A 142 -14.46 1.13 14.74
N SER A 143 -13.21 0.99 14.30
CA SER A 143 -12.45 -0.25 14.41
C SER A 143 -11.59 -0.35 15.67
N VAL A 144 -11.88 0.45 16.71
CA VAL A 144 -11.21 0.37 18.02
C VAL A 144 -11.59 -0.95 18.70
N LEU A 145 -10.58 -1.74 19.03
CA LEU A 145 -10.71 -3.07 19.62
C LEU A 145 -10.54 -3.05 21.14
N GLY A 146 -9.85 -2.05 21.64
CA GLY A 146 -9.52 -1.85 23.05
C GLY A 146 -8.23 -1.07 23.20
N ASN A 147 -7.66 -1.10 24.41
CA ASN A 147 -6.50 -0.29 24.76
C ASN A 147 -5.44 -1.14 25.49
N LEU A 148 -4.16 -1.00 25.10
CA LEU A 148 -3.04 -1.78 25.68
C LEU A 148 -2.74 -1.46 27.14
N PHE A 149 -3.27 -0.37 27.69
CA PHE A 149 -3.15 -0.10 29.12
C PHE A 149 -4.16 -0.91 29.96
N THR A 150 -5.17 -1.51 29.32
CA THR A 150 -6.26 -2.26 29.99
C THR A 150 -6.42 -3.70 29.48
N HIS A 151 -5.83 -4.03 28.35
CA HIS A 151 -5.91 -5.36 27.72
C HIS A 151 -4.54 -5.82 27.26
N SER A 152 -4.27 -7.11 27.33
CA SER A 152 -3.08 -7.67 26.68
C SER A 152 -3.24 -7.72 25.17
N LEU A 153 -2.13 -7.66 24.45
CA LEU A 153 -2.13 -7.78 22.98
C LEU A 153 -2.75 -9.11 22.53
N GLU A 154 -2.51 -10.18 23.28
CA GLU A 154 -3.08 -11.50 23.04
C GLU A 154 -4.60 -11.50 23.13
N GLN A 155 -5.17 -10.86 24.17
CA GLN A 155 -6.63 -10.71 24.32
C GLN A 155 -7.23 -9.96 23.14
N LEU A 156 -6.60 -8.87 22.69
CA LEU A 156 -7.08 -8.08 21.55
C LEU A 156 -6.94 -8.85 20.24
N TRP A 157 -5.81 -9.54 20.05
CA TRP A 157 -5.54 -10.30 18.83
C TRP A 157 -6.42 -11.55 18.69
N ALA A 158 -6.52 -12.35 19.73
CA ALA A 158 -7.31 -13.58 19.71
C ALA A 158 -8.83 -13.34 19.86
N GLY A 159 -9.22 -12.31 20.60
CA GLY A 159 -10.61 -11.98 20.88
C GLY A 159 -11.23 -11.00 19.87
N GLN A 160 -11.04 -9.72 20.12
CA GLN A 160 -11.72 -8.63 19.38
C GLN A 160 -11.43 -8.61 17.87
N LEU A 161 -10.20 -8.96 17.45
CA LEU A 161 -9.85 -9.04 16.04
C LEU A 161 -10.49 -10.22 15.30
N SER A 162 -10.99 -11.23 16.02
CA SER A 162 -11.60 -12.41 15.38
C SER A 162 -12.75 -12.04 14.45
N GLN A 163 -13.51 -11.00 14.77
CA GLN A 163 -14.63 -10.51 13.94
C GLN A 163 -14.20 -10.06 12.53
N TYR A 164 -12.94 -9.64 12.35
CA TYR A 164 -12.38 -9.23 11.05
C TYR A 164 -11.79 -10.41 10.25
N ARG A 165 -11.80 -11.61 10.82
CA ARG A 165 -11.29 -12.85 10.18
C ARG A 165 -12.40 -13.79 9.76
N GLN A 166 -13.62 -13.50 10.21
CA GLN A 166 -14.83 -14.28 9.86
C GLN A 166 -15.42 -13.67 8.57
N LEU A 167 -14.88 -14.03 7.43
CA LEU A 167 -15.47 -13.80 6.11
C LEU A 167 -15.93 -15.12 5.53
#